data_c9f849e95747ab45212877ab48e76a07
#
_entry.id   c9f849e95747ab45212877ab48e76a07
#
_cell.length_a   1.000
_cell.length_b   1.000
_cell.length_c   1.000
_cell.angle_alpha   90.00
_cell.angle_beta   90.00
_cell.angle_gamma   90.00
#
_symmetry.space_group_name_H-M   'P 1'
#
loop_
_entity.id
_entity.type
_entity.pdbx_description
1 polymer ?
#
loop_
_entity_poly.entity_id
_entity_poly.type
_entity_poly.pdbx_seq_one_letter_code
_entity_poly.pdbx_strand_id
1 'polypeptide(L)'
;MHVIDASVWVASFVESDVYHRASMEWLAGQVDRGATVVSPILALPEIAGAVARRTSQKSLGIRATEMVLRLPNIRLVPLDLRLSRLAADIASRLRVRGADAVYVGLAKALNIPLLTWDREQMERARPEIDVITPDVVP
;
A
#
# COMPACT_ATOMS: atom_id res chain seq x y z
N MET A 1 6.85 4.68 10.82
CA MET A 1 5.55 4.04 10.47
C MET A 1 5.03 4.66 9.20
N HIS A 2 4.58 3.85 8.23
CA HIS A 2 4.10 4.29 6.92
C HIS A 2 2.86 3.49 6.53
N VAL A 3 1.92 4.10 5.82
CA VAL A 3 0.87 3.37 5.11
C VAL A 3 1.45 2.90 3.78
N ILE A 4 1.34 1.60 3.50
CA ILE A 4 1.88 0.98 2.30
C ILE A 4 0.74 0.70 1.31
N ASP A 5 0.82 1.31 0.14
CA ASP A 5 -0.11 1.07 -0.96
C ASP A 5 0.10 -0.30 -1.60
N ALA A 6 -0.97 -0.86 -2.19
CA ALA A 6 -0.90 -2.13 -2.91
C ALA A 6 0.17 -2.15 -4.01
N SER A 7 0.44 -1.01 -4.67
CA SER A 7 1.46 -0.92 -5.72
C SER A 7 2.86 -1.30 -5.23
N VAL A 8 3.20 -0.95 -4.00
CA VAL A 8 4.50 -1.29 -3.39
C VAL A 8 4.56 -2.78 -3.05
N TRP A 9 3.49 -3.33 -2.49
CA TRP A 9 3.40 -4.77 -2.21
C TRP A 9 3.51 -5.59 -3.50
N VAL A 10 2.70 -5.24 -4.51
CA VAL A 10 2.70 -5.96 -5.80
C VAL A 10 4.08 -5.92 -6.45
N ALA A 11 4.72 -4.76 -6.49
CA ALA A 11 6.08 -4.63 -7.03
C ALA A 11 7.08 -5.53 -6.28
N SER A 12 6.93 -5.68 -4.96
CA SER A 12 7.81 -6.55 -4.18
C SER A 12 7.65 -8.04 -4.48
N PHE A 13 6.51 -8.47 -5.02
CA PHE A 13 6.23 -9.87 -5.37
C PHE A 13 6.40 -10.20 -6.85
N VAL A 14 6.40 -9.21 -7.73
CA VAL A 14 6.52 -9.41 -9.19
C VAL A 14 7.93 -9.06 -9.63
N GLU A 15 8.75 -10.07 -9.88
CA GLU A 15 10.18 -9.91 -10.20
C GLU A 15 10.44 -9.05 -11.46
N SER A 16 9.53 -9.09 -12.43
CA SER A 16 9.62 -8.29 -13.67
C SER A 16 9.23 -6.82 -13.50
N ASP A 17 8.73 -6.43 -12.32
CA ASP A 17 8.36 -5.04 -12.06
C ASP A 17 9.60 -4.14 -11.96
N VAL A 18 9.56 -2.97 -12.61
CA VAL A 18 10.68 -2.01 -12.59
C VAL A 18 11.01 -1.52 -11.18
N TYR A 19 10.06 -1.57 -10.28
CA TYR A 19 10.20 -1.16 -8.87
C TYR A 19 10.42 -2.33 -7.91
N HIS A 20 10.59 -3.55 -8.44
CA HIS A 20 10.73 -4.76 -7.61
C HIS A 20 11.85 -4.61 -6.57
N ARG A 21 13.04 -4.29 -7.03
CA ARG A 21 14.21 -4.18 -6.16
C ARG A 21 14.03 -3.11 -5.09
N ALA A 22 13.61 -1.91 -5.46
CA ALA A 22 13.42 -0.81 -4.51
C ALA A 22 12.36 -1.15 -3.45
N SER A 23 11.26 -1.79 -3.87
CA SER A 23 10.20 -2.25 -2.95
C SER A 23 10.69 -3.31 -1.98
N MET A 24 11.43 -4.31 -2.47
CA MET A 24 12.01 -5.39 -1.65
C MET A 24 13.00 -4.84 -0.62
N GLU A 25 13.93 -4.00 -1.05
CA GLU A 25 14.96 -3.40 -0.18
C GLU A 25 14.32 -2.54 0.90
N TRP A 26 13.30 -1.75 0.54
CA TRP A 26 12.59 -0.92 1.50
C TRP A 26 11.86 -1.76 2.55
N LEU A 27 11.07 -2.76 2.13
CA LEU A 27 10.33 -3.63 3.03
C LEU A 27 11.25 -4.43 3.96
N ALA A 28 12.34 -5.00 3.42
CA ALA A 28 13.36 -5.69 4.22
C ALA A 28 13.94 -4.77 5.29
N GLY A 29 14.27 -3.53 4.92
CA GLY A 29 14.76 -2.54 5.87
C GLY A 29 13.77 -2.19 6.99
N GLN A 30 12.44 -2.24 6.71
CA GLN A 30 11.46 -2.04 7.78
C GLN A 30 11.43 -3.23 8.74
N VAL A 31 11.51 -4.45 8.23
CA VAL A 31 11.57 -5.66 9.07
C VAL A 31 12.83 -5.64 9.95
N ASP A 32 13.98 -5.35 9.38
CA ASP A 32 15.26 -5.32 10.10
C ASP A 32 15.28 -4.29 11.24
N ARG A 33 14.60 -3.16 11.04
CA ARG A 33 14.45 -2.11 12.07
C ARG A 33 13.30 -2.36 13.05
N GLY A 34 12.51 -3.40 12.87
CA GLY A 34 11.29 -3.64 13.65
C GLY A 34 10.25 -2.51 13.50
N ALA A 35 10.31 -1.77 12.39
CA ALA A 35 9.39 -0.65 12.16
C ALA A 35 8.03 -1.16 11.69
N THR A 36 6.96 -0.68 12.31
CA THR A 36 5.59 -1.05 11.91
C THR A 36 5.25 -0.49 10.53
N VAL A 37 4.77 -1.37 9.65
CA VAL A 37 4.15 -1.02 8.37
C VAL A 37 2.64 -1.21 8.48
N VAL A 38 1.88 -0.34 7.86
CA VAL A 38 0.42 -0.30 7.97
C VAL A 38 -0.20 -0.44 6.59
N SER A 39 -1.25 -1.20 6.43
CA SER A 39 -2.08 -1.20 5.23
C SER A 39 -3.55 -1.38 5.60
N PRO A 40 -4.49 -0.86 4.82
CA PRO A 40 -5.88 -1.25 5.00
C PRO A 40 -6.04 -2.74 4.62
N ILE A 41 -6.98 -3.42 5.24
CA ILE A 41 -7.26 -4.84 4.93
C ILE A 41 -7.62 -5.04 3.45
N LEU A 42 -8.12 -4.00 2.80
CA LEU A 42 -8.35 -3.95 1.35
C LEU A 42 -7.10 -4.29 0.52
N ALA A 43 -5.91 -4.08 1.04
CA ALA A 43 -4.67 -4.43 0.35
C ALA A 43 -4.59 -5.91 -0.03
N LEU A 44 -5.15 -6.81 0.79
CA LEU A 44 -5.08 -8.25 0.55
C LEU A 44 -5.71 -8.68 -0.78
N PRO A 45 -6.99 -8.36 -1.08
CA PRO A 45 -7.56 -8.71 -2.39
C PRO A 45 -6.91 -7.95 -3.55
N GLU A 46 -6.45 -6.73 -3.35
CA GLU A 46 -5.72 -5.99 -4.38
C GLU A 46 -4.39 -6.65 -4.73
N ILE A 47 -3.60 -7.05 -3.73
CA ILE A 47 -2.34 -7.79 -3.92
C ILE A 47 -2.60 -9.11 -4.63
N ALA A 48 -3.53 -9.92 -4.13
CA ALA A 48 -3.83 -11.22 -4.71
C ALA A 48 -4.23 -11.12 -6.18
N GLY A 49 -5.13 -10.21 -6.50
CA GLY A 49 -5.63 -10.00 -7.86
C GLY A 49 -4.54 -9.47 -8.80
N ALA A 50 -3.78 -8.48 -8.37
CA ALA A 50 -2.74 -7.88 -9.20
C ALA A 50 -1.57 -8.84 -9.46
N VAL A 51 -1.10 -9.56 -8.45
CA VAL A 51 -0.03 -10.56 -8.61
C VAL A 51 -0.48 -11.69 -9.53
N ALA A 52 -1.70 -12.21 -9.35
CA ALA A 52 -2.25 -13.26 -10.22
C ALA A 52 -2.37 -12.80 -11.67
N ARG A 53 -2.87 -11.59 -11.92
CA ARG A 53 -2.98 -11.04 -13.29
C ARG A 53 -1.61 -10.84 -13.95
N ARG A 54 -0.65 -10.28 -13.23
CA ARG A 54 0.67 -9.95 -13.77
C ARG A 54 1.56 -11.16 -13.99
N THR A 55 1.38 -12.21 -13.20
CA THR A 55 2.14 -13.47 -13.31
C THR A 55 1.40 -14.56 -14.07
N SER A 56 0.10 -14.37 -14.35
CA SER A 56 -0.80 -15.39 -14.87
C SER A 56 -0.88 -16.65 -13.99
N GLN A 57 -0.58 -16.51 -12.70
CA GLN A 57 -0.53 -17.61 -11.74
C GLN A 57 -1.36 -17.30 -10.49
N LYS A 58 -2.53 -17.93 -10.38
CA LYS A 58 -3.43 -17.81 -9.23
C LYS A 58 -2.72 -18.12 -7.90
N SER A 59 -1.89 -19.14 -7.87
CA SER A 59 -1.17 -19.56 -6.66
C SER A 59 -0.20 -18.50 -6.14
N LEU A 60 0.42 -17.72 -7.02
CA LEU A 60 1.32 -16.64 -6.60
C LEU A 60 0.56 -15.47 -5.97
N GLY A 61 -0.65 -15.18 -6.42
CA GLY A 61 -1.52 -14.19 -5.79
C GLY A 61 -1.85 -14.55 -4.34
N ILE A 62 -2.23 -15.80 -4.08
CA ILE A 62 -2.51 -16.29 -2.73
C ILE A 62 -1.24 -16.30 -1.87
N ARG A 63 -0.11 -16.78 -2.40
CA ARG A 63 1.16 -16.77 -1.66
C ARG A 63 1.59 -15.36 -1.25
N ALA A 64 1.40 -14.37 -2.10
CA ALA A 64 1.72 -12.98 -1.79
C ALA A 64 0.94 -12.49 -0.56
N THR A 65 -0.37 -12.75 -0.50
CA THR A 65 -1.17 -12.37 0.68
C THR A 65 -0.74 -13.10 1.95
N GLU A 66 -0.43 -14.39 1.86
CA GLU A 66 0.07 -15.16 3.01
C GLU A 66 1.42 -14.62 3.52
N MET A 67 2.29 -14.18 2.61
CA MET A 67 3.56 -13.58 3.00
C MET A 67 3.35 -12.24 3.73
N VAL A 68 2.42 -11.40 3.27
CA VAL A 68 2.06 -10.15 3.97
C VAL A 68 1.54 -10.45 5.37
N LEU A 69 0.62 -11.43 5.50
CA LEU A 69 0.02 -11.81 6.78
C LEU A 69 1.04 -12.36 7.79
N ARG A 70 2.16 -12.90 7.32
CA ARG A 70 3.23 -13.45 8.17
C ARG A 70 4.30 -12.43 8.58
N LEU A 71 4.27 -11.22 8.04
CA LEU A 71 5.23 -10.18 8.44
C LEU A 71 5.04 -9.84 9.92
N PRO A 72 6.11 -9.85 10.72
CA PRO A 72 5.99 -9.65 12.17
C PRO A 72 5.60 -8.22 12.56
N ASN A 73 5.78 -7.28 11.65
CA ASN A 73 5.59 -5.85 11.86
C ASN A 73 4.44 -5.25 11.04
N ILE A 74 3.57 -6.09 10.45
CA ILE A 74 2.39 -5.63 9.70
C ILE A 74 1.23 -5.29 10.63
N ARG A 75 0.59 -4.17 10.38
CA ARG A 75 -0.69 -3.79 10.95
C ARG A 75 -1.71 -3.63 9.85
N LEU A 76 -2.67 -4.52 9.78
CA LEU A 76 -3.82 -4.44 8.86
C LEU A 76 -4.97 -3.73 9.56
N VAL A 77 -5.50 -2.68 8.92
CA VAL A 77 -6.57 -1.85 9.48
C VAL A 77 -7.88 -2.16 8.76
N PRO A 78 -8.94 -2.54 9.50
CA PRO A 78 -10.25 -2.79 8.92
C PRO A 78 -10.82 -1.54 8.23
N LEU A 79 -11.52 -1.76 7.12
CA LEU A 79 -12.30 -0.72 6.45
C LEU A 79 -13.67 -0.61 7.12
N ASP A 80 -13.73 0.09 8.24
CA ASP A 80 -14.96 0.35 8.96
C ASP A 80 -15.74 1.54 8.36
N LEU A 81 -16.91 1.84 8.92
CA LEU A 81 -17.75 2.94 8.44
C LEU A 81 -17.06 4.31 8.56
N ARG A 82 -16.29 4.52 9.62
CA ARG A 82 -15.57 5.79 9.84
C ARG A 82 -14.51 6.02 8.78
N LEU A 83 -13.67 5.03 8.52
CA LEU A 83 -12.65 5.11 7.47
C LEU A 83 -13.28 5.18 6.07
N SER A 84 -14.37 4.45 5.84
CA SER A 84 -15.11 4.50 4.57
C SER A 84 -15.69 5.89 4.28
N ARG A 85 -16.24 6.55 5.27
CA ARG A 85 -16.76 7.95 5.12
C ARG A 85 -15.64 8.94 4.84
N LEU A 86 -14.51 8.82 5.54
CA LEU A 86 -13.35 9.66 5.29
C LEU A 86 -12.81 9.43 3.87
N ALA A 87 -12.70 8.18 3.44
CA ALA A 87 -12.27 7.83 2.09
C ALA A 87 -13.25 8.35 1.02
N ALA A 88 -14.56 8.28 1.27
CA ALA A 88 -15.58 8.81 0.36
C ALA A 88 -15.45 10.33 0.16
N ASP A 89 -15.22 11.07 1.24
CA ASP A 89 -14.97 12.51 1.19
C ASP A 89 -13.68 12.82 0.40
N ILE A 90 -12.59 12.11 0.68
CA ILE A 90 -11.31 12.26 -0.02
C ILE A 90 -11.47 11.93 -1.52
N ALA A 91 -12.12 10.82 -1.85
CA ALA A 91 -12.35 10.41 -3.24
C ALA A 91 -13.10 11.50 -4.02
N SER A 92 -14.10 12.07 -3.41
CA SER A 92 -14.90 13.16 -4.00
C SER A 92 -14.12 14.46 -4.21
N ARG A 93 -13.36 14.89 -3.19
CA ARG A 93 -12.58 16.14 -3.24
C ARG A 93 -11.35 16.06 -4.12
N LEU A 94 -10.59 14.98 -4.01
CA LEU A 94 -9.33 14.80 -4.72
C LEU A 94 -9.48 14.06 -6.05
N ARG A 95 -10.66 13.54 -6.35
CA ARG A 95 -10.96 12.79 -7.59
C ARG A 95 -10.05 11.57 -7.77
N VAL A 96 -9.67 10.93 -6.68
CA VAL A 96 -8.97 9.63 -6.69
C VAL A 96 -9.97 8.49 -6.70
N ARG A 97 -9.53 7.32 -7.19
CA ARG A 97 -10.35 6.11 -7.15
C ARG A 97 -10.66 5.71 -5.70
N GLY A 98 -11.80 5.03 -5.49
CA GLY A 98 -12.26 4.66 -4.15
C GLY A 98 -11.25 3.87 -3.34
N ALA A 99 -10.60 2.87 -3.94
CA ALA A 99 -9.55 2.10 -3.29
C ALA A 99 -8.36 2.98 -2.88
N ASP A 100 -7.89 3.86 -3.77
CA ASP A 100 -6.78 4.78 -3.50
C ASP A 100 -7.13 5.74 -2.36
N ALA A 101 -8.39 6.21 -2.32
CA ALA A 101 -8.88 7.08 -1.25
C ALA A 101 -8.85 6.41 0.14
N VAL A 102 -8.97 5.09 0.21
CA VAL A 102 -8.86 4.35 1.48
C VAL A 102 -7.44 4.44 2.03
N TYR A 103 -6.41 4.29 1.19
CA TYR A 103 -5.01 4.45 1.62
C TYR A 103 -4.71 5.87 2.05
N VAL A 104 -5.15 6.86 1.28
CA VAL A 104 -5.00 8.29 1.62
C VAL A 104 -5.71 8.61 2.93
N GLY A 105 -6.95 8.14 3.10
CA GLY A 105 -7.74 8.33 4.31
C GLY A 105 -7.08 7.71 5.54
N LEU A 106 -6.51 6.51 5.39
CA LEU A 106 -5.80 5.84 6.47
C LEU A 106 -4.53 6.61 6.88
N ALA A 107 -3.73 7.06 5.90
CA ALA A 107 -2.55 7.88 6.13
C ALA A 107 -2.90 9.18 6.86
N LYS A 108 -3.97 9.86 6.42
CA LYS A 108 -4.49 11.07 7.06
C LYS A 108 -4.96 10.82 8.50
N ALA A 109 -5.76 9.77 8.72
CA ALA A 109 -6.28 9.43 10.04
C ALA A 109 -5.18 9.10 11.06
N LEU A 110 -4.10 8.48 10.61
CA LEU A 110 -2.96 8.12 11.44
C LEU A 110 -1.87 9.20 11.49
N ASN A 111 -1.97 10.23 10.66
CA ASN A 111 -0.96 11.28 10.50
C ASN A 111 0.44 10.70 10.21
N ILE A 112 0.50 9.76 9.27
CA ILE A 112 1.74 9.13 8.80
C ILE A 112 1.82 9.16 7.27
N PRO A 113 3.03 9.11 6.67
CA PRO A 113 3.18 9.15 5.23
C PRO A 113 2.56 7.95 4.51
N LEU A 114 2.08 8.19 3.29
CA LEU A 114 1.71 7.15 2.33
C LEU A 114 2.90 6.81 1.45
N LEU A 115 3.21 5.53 1.33
CA LEU A 115 4.21 4.99 0.43
C LEU A 115 3.52 4.35 -0.79
N THR A 116 3.77 4.87 -1.98
CA THR A 116 3.13 4.41 -3.22
C THR A 116 4.03 4.61 -4.44
N TRP A 117 3.82 3.79 -5.47
CA TRP A 117 4.36 3.99 -6.83
C TRP A 117 3.35 4.64 -7.78
N ASP A 118 2.08 4.77 -7.38
CA ASP A 118 1.04 5.37 -8.22
C ASP A 118 1.21 6.89 -8.29
N ARG A 119 1.64 7.37 -9.47
CA ARG A 119 1.89 8.80 -9.70
C ARG A 119 0.62 9.64 -9.59
N GLU A 120 -0.51 9.14 -10.08
CA GLU A 120 -1.76 9.87 -10.03
C GLU A 120 -2.24 10.01 -8.58
N GLN A 121 -2.21 8.92 -7.81
CA GLN A 121 -2.51 8.95 -6.38
C GLN A 121 -1.58 9.92 -5.64
N MET A 122 -0.28 9.88 -5.95
CA MET A 122 0.73 10.74 -5.33
C MET A 122 0.43 12.23 -5.60
N GLU A 123 0.22 12.61 -6.86
CA GLU A 123 -0.03 14.01 -7.25
C GLU A 123 -1.31 14.54 -6.60
N ARG A 124 -2.37 13.74 -6.58
CA ARG A 124 -3.66 14.14 -6.03
C ARG A 124 -3.70 14.15 -4.51
N ALA A 125 -2.93 13.29 -3.83
CA ALA A 125 -2.93 13.18 -2.38
C ALA A 125 -1.98 14.16 -1.67
N ARG A 126 -0.92 14.63 -2.34
CA ARG A 126 0.07 15.56 -1.76
C ARG A 126 -0.48 16.79 -1.07
N PRO A 127 -1.58 17.43 -1.51
CA PRO A 127 -2.13 18.57 -0.77
C PRO A 127 -2.69 18.21 0.62
N GLU A 128 -2.95 16.94 0.88
CA GLU A 128 -3.61 16.46 2.10
C GLU A 128 -2.69 15.70 3.06
N ILE A 129 -1.70 14.99 2.51
CA ILE A 129 -0.80 14.10 3.27
C ILE A 129 0.61 14.09 2.66
N ASP A 130 1.58 13.64 3.45
CA ASP A 130 2.90 13.32 2.93
C ASP A 130 2.85 12.03 2.10
N VAL A 131 3.35 12.10 0.87
CA VAL A 131 3.45 10.95 -0.04
C VAL A 131 4.88 10.79 -0.51
N ILE A 132 5.39 9.59 -0.36
CA ILE A 132 6.77 9.22 -0.68
C ILE A 132 6.84 7.94 -1.52
N THR A 133 7.98 7.69 -2.11
CA THR A 133 8.29 6.45 -2.85
C THR A 133 9.39 5.66 -2.13
N PRO A 134 9.44 4.33 -2.28
CA PRO A 134 10.45 3.50 -1.61
C PRO A 134 11.91 3.86 -1.92
N ASP A 135 12.19 4.44 -3.07
CA ASP A 135 13.54 4.84 -3.50
C ASP A 135 14.05 6.15 -2.87
N VAL A 136 13.16 6.90 -2.22
CA VAL A 136 13.50 8.21 -1.60
C VAL A 136 13.71 8.11 -0.09
N VAL A 137 13.27 7.03 0.54
CA VAL A 137 13.36 6.82 1.99
C VAL A 137 14.57 5.96 2.32
N PRO A 138 15.53 6.48 3.08
CA PRO A 138 16.65 5.69 3.56
C PRO A 138 16.22 4.55 4.49
#